data_6a7223808ce42ac14f891a712e3e48c7
#
_entry.id   6a7223808ce42ac14f891a712e3e48c7
#
_cell.length_a   1.000
_cell.length_b   1.000
_cell.length_c   1.000
_cell.angle_alpha   90.00
_cell.angle_beta   90.00
_cell.angle_gamma   90.00
#
_symmetry.space_group_name_H-M   'P 1'
#
loop_
_entity.id
_entity.type
_entity.pdbx_description
1 polymer ?
#
loop_
_entity_poly.entity_id
_entity_poly.type
_entity_poly.pdbx_seq_one_letter_code
_entity_poly.pdbx_strand_id
1 'polypeptide(L)'
;MRLQTNASERQIFSVAFPYPLQMAKNSIEQKIETPHHWLMKSEPSVYGIADLARDRHTLWEGVRNYQARNFMREMSVGDRVLFYHSNADVVGIVGVARVRSAAKEDPTQFDSQSEYFDAAAKKDDPRWSAVEVEFESKFAAVVTLDDLRSDRALVSMMILRKGNRLSVTPVTAGEFAVVIALARSVAKK
;
A
#
# COMPACT_ATOMS: atom_id res chain seq x y z
N MET A 1 -52.68 -45.54 56.30
CA MET A 1 -51.71 -44.52 56.77
C MET A 1 -51.01 -43.97 55.57
N ARG A 2 -51.42 -42.78 55.07
CA ARG A 2 -50.88 -42.14 53.83
C ARG A 2 -49.88 -41.11 54.25
N LEU A 3 -48.69 -41.24 53.76
CA LEU A 3 -47.65 -40.17 53.84
C LEU A 3 -47.72 -39.29 52.61
N GLN A 4 -47.97 -38.00 52.83
CA GLN A 4 -47.89 -36.94 51.79
C GLN A 4 -46.47 -36.51 51.70
N THR A 5 -45.90 -36.50 50.46
CA THR A 5 -44.65 -35.89 50.14
C THR A 5 -44.90 -34.51 49.57
N ASN A 6 -44.37 -33.48 50.24
CA ASN A 6 -44.39 -32.10 49.82
C ASN A 6 -43.31 -31.87 48.74
N ALA A 7 -43.74 -31.49 47.57
CA ALA A 7 -42.80 -30.98 46.47
C ALA A 7 -42.61 -29.51 46.67
N SER A 8 -41.37 -29.15 46.98
CA SER A 8 -40.88 -27.74 47.01
C SER A 8 -40.62 -27.28 45.61
N GLU A 9 -41.42 -26.34 45.11
CA GLU A 9 -41.18 -25.61 43.85
C GLU A 9 -39.99 -24.66 44.02
N ARG A 10 -38.90 -24.91 43.27
CA ARG A 10 -37.82 -23.95 43.12
C ARG A 10 -38.17 -22.98 42.00
N GLN A 11 -38.50 -21.75 42.33
CA GLN A 11 -38.61 -20.66 41.38
C GLN A 11 -37.22 -20.32 40.81
N ILE A 12 -37.06 -20.56 39.52
CA ILE A 12 -35.89 -20.13 38.75
C ILE A 12 -36.14 -18.69 38.34
N PHE A 13 -35.43 -17.72 38.96
CA PHE A 13 -35.41 -16.34 38.51
C PHE A 13 -34.62 -16.27 37.19
N SER A 14 -35.33 -16.11 36.10
CA SER A 14 -34.75 -15.76 34.81
C SER A 14 -34.32 -14.28 34.84
N VAL A 15 -33.02 -14.03 34.93
CA VAL A 15 -32.46 -12.70 34.79
C VAL A 15 -32.38 -12.41 33.31
N ALA A 16 -33.33 -11.64 32.78
CA ALA A 16 -33.28 -11.14 31.43
C ALA A 16 -32.20 -10.05 31.31
N PHE A 17 -31.15 -10.33 30.55
CA PHE A 17 -30.15 -9.32 30.17
C PHE A 17 -30.77 -8.35 29.14
N PRO A 18 -30.77 -7.03 29.39
CA PRO A 18 -31.46 -6.06 28.53
C PRO A 18 -30.60 -5.52 27.40
N TYR A 19 -29.70 -6.30 26.83
CA TYR A 19 -28.92 -5.83 25.67
C TYR A 19 -29.33 -6.65 24.43
N PRO A 20 -29.83 -6.00 23.37
CA PRO A 20 -30.17 -6.71 22.15
C PRO A 20 -28.92 -7.26 21.49
N LEU A 21 -28.93 -8.57 21.24
CA LEU A 21 -27.89 -9.34 20.53
C LEU A 21 -27.53 -8.76 19.14
N GLN A 22 -28.30 -7.81 18.66
CA GLN A 22 -28.12 -7.15 17.38
C GLN A 22 -26.94 -6.17 17.37
N MET A 23 -26.55 -5.57 18.51
CA MET A 23 -25.40 -4.67 18.58
C MET A 23 -24.03 -5.37 18.63
N ALA A 24 -24.00 -6.62 19.03
CA ALA A 24 -22.75 -7.40 19.08
C ALA A 24 -22.28 -7.90 17.71
N LYS A 25 -23.15 -7.92 16.69
CA LYS A 25 -22.78 -8.33 15.32
C LYS A 25 -22.14 -7.23 14.49
N ASN A 26 -22.37 -5.97 14.84
CA ASN A 26 -21.82 -4.83 14.09
C ASN A 26 -20.39 -4.42 14.48
N SER A 27 -19.79 -5.07 15.47
CA SER A 27 -18.45 -4.70 15.99
C SER A 27 -17.32 -5.64 15.55
N ILE A 28 -17.58 -6.68 14.75
CA ILE A 28 -16.57 -7.71 14.41
C ILE A 28 -16.34 -7.86 12.89
N GLU A 29 -17.08 -7.17 12.06
CA GLU A 29 -16.70 -7.01 10.66
C GLU A 29 -15.82 -5.77 10.46
N GLN A 30 -14.73 -5.66 11.19
CA GLN A 30 -13.54 -5.01 10.61
C GLN A 30 -13.11 -5.95 9.48
N LYS A 31 -13.58 -5.65 8.28
CA LYS A 31 -13.05 -6.18 7.03
C LYS A 31 -11.54 -6.02 7.13
N ILE A 32 -10.81 -7.11 7.35
CA ILE A 32 -9.37 -7.13 7.21
C ILE A 32 -9.16 -6.88 5.72
N GLU A 33 -9.08 -5.62 5.33
CA GLU A 33 -8.68 -5.26 3.97
C GLU A 33 -7.27 -5.81 3.81
N THR A 34 -7.15 -6.79 2.94
CA THR A 34 -5.82 -7.29 2.56
C THR A 34 -5.06 -6.09 2.02
N PRO A 35 -3.84 -5.80 2.53
CA PRO A 35 -3.08 -4.65 2.11
C PRO A 35 -3.00 -4.61 0.58
N HIS A 36 -3.34 -3.49 -0.02
CA HIS A 36 -3.12 -3.30 -1.44
C HIS A 36 -1.61 -3.25 -1.70
N HIS A 37 -1.24 -3.47 -2.94
CA HIS A 37 0.16 -3.43 -3.35
C HIS A 37 0.30 -2.44 -4.49
N TRP A 38 1.40 -1.72 -4.47
CA TRP A 38 1.71 -0.66 -5.42
C TRP A 38 3.11 -0.82 -5.99
N LEU A 39 3.37 -0.19 -7.10
CA LEU A 39 4.71 0.04 -7.62
C LEU A 39 4.89 1.54 -7.78
N MET A 40 5.99 2.08 -7.26
CA MET A 40 6.34 3.48 -7.36
C MET A 40 7.74 3.63 -7.96
N LYS A 41 7.86 4.52 -8.95
CA LYS A 41 9.10 4.75 -9.71
C LYS A 41 9.80 5.98 -9.21
N SER A 42 11.12 5.85 -9.00
CA SER A 42 12.02 6.96 -8.78
C SER A 42 13.30 6.78 -9.59
N GLU A 43 13.99 7.86 -9.88
CA GLU A 43 15.31 7.86 -10.46
C GLU A 43 16.35 7.82 -9.33
N PRO A 44 17.31 6.88 -9.34
CA PRO A 44 18.28 6.75 -8.25
C PRO A 44 19.20 7.97 -8.10
N SER A 45 19.36 8.79 -9.16
CA SER A 45 20.07 10.06 -9.12
C SER A 45 19.30 11.16 -8.37
N VAL A 46 17.98 11.01 -8.22
CA VAL A 46 17.11 11.94 -7.49
C VAL A 46 16.86 11.39 -6.08
N TYR A 47 16.32 10.15 -5.98
CA TYR A 47 16.09 9.48 -4.71
C TYR A 47 16.01 7.96 -4.89
N GLY A 48 17.00 7.24 -4.39
CA GLY A 48 17.08 5.79 -4.55
C GLY A 48 16.66 5.02 -3.29
N ILE A 49 16.57 3.68 -3.42
CA ILE A 49 16.26 2.79 -2.29
C ILE A 49 17.31 2.88 -1.17
N ALA A 50 18.56 3.24 -1.50
CA ALA A 50 19.61 3.44 -0.51
C ALA A 50 19.38 4.71 0.33
N ASP A 51 18.85 5.76 -0.30
CA ASP A 51 18.48 6.99 0.40
C ASP A 51 17.29 6.72 1.33
N LEU A 52 16.27 6.00 0.86
CA LEU A 52 15.15 5.60 1.71
C LEU A 52 15.59 4.71 2.88
N ALA A 53 16.59 3.84 2.68
CA ALA A 53 17.15 3.02 3.75
C ALA A 53 17.87 3.85 4.81
N ARG A 54 18.60 4.89 4.40
CA ARG A 54 19.28 5.85 5.27
C ARG A 54 18.30 6.72 6.05
N ASP A 55 17.34 7.32 5.34
CA ASP A 55 16.40 8.32 5.87
C ASP A 55 15.22 7.68 6.62
N ARG A 56 15.04 6.36 6.45
CA ARG A 56 14.00 5.51 7.02
C ARG A 56 12.60 5.77 6.45
N HIS A 57 12.24 6.98 6.16
CA HIS A 57 10.98 7.36 5.51
C HIS A 57 11.17 8.65 4.73
N THR A 58 10.27 8.89 3.78
CA THR A 58 10.23 10.13 3.00
C THR A 58 8.81 10.46 2.60
N LEU A 59 8.57 11.73 2.29
CA LEU A 59 7.37 12.16 1.59
C LEU A 59 7.56 11.91 0.09
N TRP A 60 6.70 11.09 -0.50
CA TRP A 60 6.68 10.85 -1.94
C TRP A 60 5.82 11.91 -2.60
N GLU A 61 6.46 12.89 -3.15
CA GLU A 61 5.89 14.10 -3.75
C GLU A 61 6.27 14.23 -5.23
N GLY A 62 5.90 15.32 -5.89
CA GLY A 62 6.30 15.59 -7.27
C GLY A 62 5.51 14.81 -8.34
N VAL A 63 4.47 14.07 -7.98
CA VAL A 63 3.65 13.32 -8.94
C VAL A 63 2.72 14.28 -9.69
N ARG A 64 2.96 14.47 -11.01
CA ARG A 64 2.22 15.40 -11.88
C ARG A 64 1.44 14.69 -12.99
N ASN A 65 0.91 13.51 -12.67
CA ASN A 65 -0.01 12.77 -13.52
C ASN A 65 -1.29 12.45 -12.74
N TYR A 66 -2.45 12.79 -13.30
CA TYR A 66 -3.74 12.63 -12.61
C TYR A 66 -4.07 11.17 -12.24
N GLN A 67 -3.74 10.23 -13.11
CA GLN A 67 -4.01 8.82 -12.83
C GLN A 67 -3.09 8.28 -11.72
N ALA A 68 -1.79 8.62 -11.77
CA ALA A 68 -0.84 8.26 -10.72
C ALA A 68 -1.23 8.89 -9.37
N ARG A 69 -1.65 10.17 -9.35
CA ARG A 69 -2.19 10.84 -8.17
C ARG A 69 -3.43 10.13 -7.62
N ASN A 70 -4.35 9.72 -8.50
CA ASN A 70 -5.56 9.02 -8.06
C ASN A 70 -5.21 7.69 -7.37
N PHE A 71 -4.26 6.93 -7.91
CA PHE A 71 -3.74 5.73 -7.24
C PHE A 71 -3.13 6.05 -5.87
N MET A 72 -2.39 7.17 -5.74
CA MET A 72 -1.87 7.57 -4.42
C MET A 72 -2.99 7.88 -3.42
N ARG A 73 -4.10 8.44 -3.86
CA ARG A 73 -5.29 8.72 -3.02
C ARG A 73 -6.03 7.46 -2.58
N GLU A 74 -5.84 6.34 -3.28
CA GLU A 74 -6.40 5.03 -2.93
C GLU A 74 -5.51 4.25 -1.95
N MET A 75 -4.28 4.71 -1.71
CA MET A 75 -3.34 4.06 -0.80
C MET A 75 -3.79 4.14 0.64
N SER A 76 -3.61 3.05 1.37
CA SER A 76 -3.87 2.93 2.80
C SER A 76 -2.58 2.69 3.59
N VAL A 77 -2.56 3.12 4.85
CA VAL A 77 -1.43 2.85 5.75
C VAL A 77 -1.21 1.35 5.88
N GLY A 78 0.02 0.92 5.68
CA GLY A 78 0.40 -0.49 5.71
C GLY A 78 0.47 -1.16 4.33
N ASP A 79 -0.05 -0.53 3.26
CA ASP A 79 0.12 -1.01 1.89
C ASP A 79 1.59 -1.14 1.54
N ARG A 80 1.94 -2.17 0.76
CA ARG A 80 3.33 -2.42 0.36
C ARG A 80 3.60 -1.89 -1.03
N VAL A 81 4.79 -1.35 -1.21
CA VAL A 81 5.23 -0.66 -2.42
C VAL A 81 6.46 -1.34 -2.99
N LEU A 82 6.39 -1.85 -4.20
CA LEU A 82 7.56 -2.21 -4.98
C LEU A 82 8.30 -0.94 -5.40
N PHE A 83 9.49 -0.73 -4.86
CA PHE A 83 10.32 0.43 -5.19
C PHE A 83 11.09 0.15 -6.49
N TYR A 84 10.82 0.95 -7.51
CA TYR A 84 11.35 0.75 -8.85
C TYR A 84 12.32 1.87 -9.22
N HIS A 85 13.53 1.52 -9.64
CA HIS A 85 14.47 2.45 -10.25
C HIS A 85 14.21 2.58 -11.74
N SER A 86 13.84 3.79 -12.18
CA SER A 86 13.78 4.19 -13.58
C SER A 86 15.00 5.04 -13.91
N ASN A 87 15.31 5.19 -15.19
CA ASN A 87 16.43 5.99 -15.67
C ASN A 87 17.76 5.69 -14.94
N ALA A 88 18.09 4.39 -14.86
CA ALA A 88 19.26 3.85 -14.18
C ALA A 88 20.03 2.93 -15.12
N ASP A 89 21.31 2.64 -14.81
CA ASP A 89 22.11 1.66 -15.54
C ASP A 89 21.41 0.29 -15.59
N VAL A 90 20.84 -0.12 -14.47
CA VAL A 90 20.01 -1.32 -14.38
C VAL A 90 18.62 -0.91 -13.89
N VAL A 91 17.67 -0.90 -14.82
CA VAL A 91 16.28 -0.53 -14.57
C VAL A 91 15.50 -1.72 -14.00
N GLY A 92 14.76 -1.54 -12.89
CA GLY A 92 13.99 -2.61 -12.28
C GLY A 92 13.56 -2.36 -10.84
N ILE A 93 13.00 -3.38 -10.21
CA ILE A 93 12.55 -3.34 -8.82
C ILE A 93 13.75 -3.65 -7.91
N VAL A 94 13.99 -2.77 -6.94
CA VAL A 94 15.19 -2.78 -6.10
C VAL A 94 14.90 -3.02 -4.62
N GLY A 95 13.64 -3.04 -4.22
CA GLY A 95 13.26 -3.23 -2.83
C GLY A 95 11.77 -3.04 -2.58
N VAL A 96 11.42 -3.00 -1.32
CA VAL A 96 10.06 -2.79 -0.83
C VAL A 96 10.05 -1.62 0.15
N ALA A 97 9.07 -0.77 0.00
CA ALA A 97 8.66 0.26 0.95
C ALA A 97 7.25 -0.05 1.46
N ARG A 98 6.80 0.70 2.45
CA ARG A 98 5.45 0.61 3.02
C ARG A 98 4.83 1.99 3.10
N VAL A 99 3.56 2.11 2.80
CA VAL A 99 2.79 3.35 2.97
C VAL A 99 2.64 3.64 4.46
N ARG A 100 3.04 4.83 4.87
CA ARG A 100 3.05 5.29 6.27
C ARG A 100 1.94 6.30 6.58
N SER A 101 1.44 7.01 5.59
CA SER A 101 0.35 7.96 5.76
C SER A 101 -0.70 7.82 4.67
N ALA A 102 -1.93 8.18 4.98
CA ALA A 102 -2.91 8.48 3.92
C ALA A 102 -2.39 9.61 3.02
N ALA A 103 -2.94 9.69 1.80
CA ALA A 103 -2.61 10.77 0.89
C ALA A 103 -2.97 12.14 1.49
N LYS A 104 -2.04 13.07 1.39
CA LYS A 104 -2.19 14.48 1.80
C LYS A 104 -1.84 15.40 0.64
N GLU A 105 -2.03 16.69 0.80
CA GLU A 105 -1.59 17.65 -0.21
C GLU A 105 -0.08 17.56 -0.44
N ASP A 106 0.31 17.68 -1.69
CA ASP A 106 1.72 17.76 -2.09
C ASP A 106 2.17 19.22 -1.94
N PRO A 107 3.10 19.54 -1.01
CA PRO A 107 3.50 20.93 -0.77
C PRO A 107 4.22 21.56 -1.95
N THR A 108 4.89 20.78 -2.78
CA THR A 108 5.70 21.28 -3.91
C THR A 108 4.85 21.95 -5.00
N GLN A 109 3.54 21.65 -5.04
CA GLN A 109 2.64 22.32 -5.98
C GLN A 109 2.51 23.82 -5.74
N PHE A 110 2.81 24.30 -4.53
CA PHE A 110 2.69 25.71 -4.13
C PHE A 110 4.03 26.42 -4.04
N ASP A 111 5.14 25.70 -4.13
CA ASP A 111 6.48 26.25 -4.06
C ASP A 111 6.97 26.65 -5.46
N SER A 112 7.04 27.96 -5.72
CA SER A 112 7.50 28.51 -7.01
C SER A 112 8.96 28.20 -7.33
N GLN A 113 9.75 27.72 -6.37
CA GLN A 113 11.14 27.29 -6.58
C GLN A 113 11.23 25.79 -6.91
N SER A 114 10.15 25.04 -6.73
CA SER A 114 10.09 23.63 -7.06
C SER A 114 9.88 23.39 -8.55
N GLU A 115 10.60 22.41 -9.12
CA GLU A 115 10.33 21.93 -10.49
C GLU A 115 8.91 21.35 -10.63
N TYR A 116 8.27 21.01 -9.50
CA TYR A 116 6.90 20.50 -9.43
C TYR A 116 5.86 21.57 -9.13
N PHE A 117 6.22 22.86 -9.25
CA PHE A 117 5.27 23.96 -9.06
C PHE A 117 4.13 23.90 -10.08
N ASP A 118 2.91 24.11 -9.61
CA ASP A 118 1.72 24.22 -10.46
C ASP A 118 0.97 25.53 -10.16
N ALA A 119 1.13 26.51 -11.01
CA ALA A 119 0.48 27.83 -10.89
C ALA A 119 -1.06 27.76 -10.88
N ALA A 120 -1.65 26.64 -11.33
CA ALA A 120 -3.10 26.44 -11.32
C ALA A 120 -3.60 25.70 -10.06
N ALA A 121 -2.70 25.23 -9.18
CA ALA A 121 -3.07 24.62 -7.90
C ALA A 121 -3.53 25.70 -6.91
N LYS A 122 -4.59 25.39 -6.17
CA LYS A 122 -5.16 26.29 -5.14
C LYS A 122 -5.05 25.65 -3.77
N LYS A 123 -4.79 26.45 -2.74
CA LYS A 123 -4.66 25.95 -1.36
C LYS A 123 -5.98 25.42 -0.78
N ASP A 124 -7.10 25.96 -1.22
CA ASP A 124 -8.44 25.52 -0.85
C ASP A 124 -8.95 24.33 -1.67
N ASP A 125 -8.29 24.02 -2.81
CA ASP A 125 -8.57 22.86 -3.66
C ASP A 125 -7.24 22.30 -4.22
N PRO A 126 -6.43 21.59 -3.39
CA PRO A 126 -5.12 21.09 -3.78
C PRO A 126 -5.25 20.00 -4.85
N ARG A 127 -4.60 20.26 -5.98
CA ARG A 127 -4.67 19.39 -7.16
C ARG A 127 -3.85 18.12 -6.99
N TRP A 128 -2.66 18.22 -6.38
CA TRP A 128 -1.68 17.16 -6.28
C TRP A 128 -1.58 16.60 -4.86
N SER A 129 -1.26 15.32 -4.78
CA SER A 129 -1.21 14.60 -3.51
C SER A 129 0.14 13.90 -3.35
N ALA A 130 0.56 13.76 -2.10
CA ALA A 130 1.74 13.04 -1.67
C ALA A 130 1.37 12.01 -0.61
N VAL A 131 2.18 10.97 -0.44
CA VAL A 131 2.09 9.97 0.63
C VAL A 131 3.44 9.82 1.31
N GLU A 132 3.46 9.53 2.61
CA GLU A 132 4.70 9.10 3.25
C GLU A 132 4.90 7.61 3.02
N VAL A 133 6.13 7.24 2.67
CA VAL A 133 6.57 5.85 2.55
C VAL A 133 7.76 5.61 3.47
N GLU A 134 7.84 4.42 4.06
CA GLU A 134 8.95 3.99 4.89
C GLU A 134 9.70 2.82 4.27
N PHE A 135 10.97 2.70 4.59
CA PHE A 135 11.81 1.59 4.16
C PHE A 135 11.37 0.28 4.80
N GLU A 136 11.14 -0.75 3.97
CA GLU A 136 10.91 -2.11 4.46
C GLU A 136 12.12 -3.01 4.17
N SER A 137 12.57 -3.07 2.91
CA SER A 137 13.73 -3.91 2.54
C SER A 137 14.35 -3.48 1.21
N LYS A 138 15.66 -3.71 1.08
CA LYS A 138 16.40 -3.62 -0.19
C LYS A 138 16.70 -5.01 -0.69
N PHE A 139 16.55 -5.26 -1.98
CA PHE A 139 16.90 -6.53 -2.60
C PHE A 139 18.43 -6.65 -2.77
N ALA A 140 18.95 -7.86 -2.71
CA ALA A 140 20.36 -8.14 -2.95
C ALA A 140 20.75 -7.95 -4.43
N ALA A 141 19.81 -8.14 -5.35
CA ALA A 141 19.97 -7.88 -6.78
C ALA A 141 18.68 -7.24 -7.34
N VAL A 142 18.83 -6.48 -8.41
CA VAL A 142 17.70 -5.84 -9.10
C VAL A 142 16.85 -6.91 -9.80
N VAL A 143 15.54 -6.87 -9.64
CA VAL A 143 14.61 -7.62 -10.48
C VAL A 143 14.36 -6.76 -11.71
N THR A 144 14.98 -7.12 -12.82
CA THR A 144 15.00 -6.33 -14.06
C THR A 144 13.66 -6.41 -14.81
N LEU A 145 13.45 -5.49 -15.75
CA LEU A 145 12.27 -5.59 -16.65
C LEU A 145 12.26 -6.89 -17.44
N ASP A 146 13.42 -7.45 -17.79
CA ASP A 146 13.49 -8.70 -18.53
C ASP A 146 13.18 -9.90 -17.64
N ASP A 147 13.58 -9.89 -16.37
CA ASP A 147 13.14 -10.87 -15.38
C ASP A 147 11.61 -10.85 -15.24
N LEU A 148 11.02 -9.64 -15.11
CA LEU A 148 9.56 -9.49 -15.01
C LEU A 148 8.83 -9.98 -16.27
N ARG A 149 9.36 -9.69 -17.47
CA ARG A 149 8.76 -10.11 -18.75
C ARG A 149 8.86 -11.62 -18.97
N SER A 150 9.87 -12.25 -18.41
CA SER A 150 10.11 -13.68 -18.56
C SER A 150 9.13 -14.54 -17.74
N ASP A 151 8.46 -13.95 -16.74
CA ASP A 151 7.50 -14.67 -15.91
C ASP A 151 6.06 -14.49 -16.43
N ARG A 152 5.44 -15.62 -16.81
CA ARG A 152 4.07 -15.64 -17.36
C ARG A 152 3.01 -15.12 -16.37
N ALA A 153 3.25 -15.24 -15.07
CA ALA A 153 2.32 -14.76 -14.06
C ALA A 153 2.28 -13.23 -13.99
N LEU A 154 3.29 -12.53 -14.55
CA LEU A 154 3.41 -11.07 -14.55
C LEU A 154 2.95 -10.40 -15.85
N VAL A 155 2.50 -11.16 -16.84
CA VAL A 155 2.14 -10.63 -18.19
C VAL A 155 1.13 -9.49 -18.13
N SER A 156 0.25 -9.48 -17.14
CA SER A 156 -0.78 -8.45 -16.93
C SER A 156 -0.30 -7.25 -16.13
N MET A 157 0.89 -7.35 -15.52
CA MET A 157 1.43 -6.29 -14.63
C MET A 157 1.51 -4.95 -15.36
N MET A 158 0.97 -3.90 -14.76
CA MET A 158 0.78 -2.63 -15.45
C MET A 158 2.10 -1.99 -15.91
N ILE A 159 3.20 -2.20 -15.18
CA ILE A 159 4.53 -1.70 -15.56
C ILE A 159 5.00 -2.26 -16.91
N LEU A 160 4.56 -3.47 -17.29
CA LEU A 160 4.97 -4.14 -18.52
C LEU A 160 4.14 -3.74 -19.75
N ARG A 161 3.05 -3.00 -19.55
CA ARG A 161 2.19 -2.56 -20.66
C ARG A 161 2.93 -1.55 -21.54
N LYS A 162 2.87 -1.78 -22.85
CA LYS A 162 3.47 -0.87 -23.84
C LYS A 162 2.92 0.56 -23.67
N GLY A 163 3.82 1.53 -23.60
CA GLY A 163 3.46 2.95 -23.46
C GLY A 163 3.07 3.39 -22.04
N ASN A 164 3.17 2.52 -21.05
CA ASN A 164 2.91 2.93 -19.67
C ASN A 164 4.02 3.86 -19.15
N ARG A 165 3.64 5.12 -18.87
CA ARG A 165 4.53 6.15 -18.32
C ARG A 165 4.18 6.54 -16.88
N LEU A 166 3.24 5.84 -16.25
CA LEU A 166 2.83 6.15 -14.88
C LEU A 166 3.98 5.89 -13.91
N SER A 167 4.18 6.82 -13.00
CA SER A 167 5.14 6.70 -11.89
C SER A 167 4.59 5.88 -10.72
N VAL A 168 3.27 5.76 -10.61
CA VAL A 168 2.59 4.97 -9.59
C VAL A 168 1.57 4.07 -10.28
N THR A 169 1.60 2.78 -9.96
CA THR A 169 0.66 1.79 -10.52
C THR A 169 0.22 0.78 -9.45
N PRO A 170 -1.03 0.28 -9.52
CA PRO A 170 -1.46 -0.83 -8.69
C PRO A 170 -0.73 -2.13 -9.07
N VAL A 171 -0.59 -3.01 -8.08
CA VAL A 171 -0.01 -4.35 -8.21
C VAL A 171 -0.94 -5.32 -7.49
N THR A 172 -1.27 -6.44 -8.09
CA THR A 172 -2.07 -7.47 -7.42
C THR A 172 -1.22 -8.21 -6.38
N ALA A 173 -1.86 -8.82 -5.39
CA ALA A 173 -1.18 -9.63 -4.38
C ALA A 173 -0.39 -10.80 -5.01
N GLY A 174 -0.93 -11.40 -6.10
CA GLY A 174 -0.26 -12.44 -6.86
C GLY A 174 1.01 -11.94 -7.55
N GLU A 175 0.94 -10.82 -8.26
CA GLU A 175 2.09 -10.18 -8.91
C GLU A 175 3.16 -9.79 -7.87
N PHE A 176 2.75 -9.21 -6.75
CA PHE A 176 3.66 -8.86 -5.67
C PHE A 176 4.40 -10.10 -5.14
N ALA A 177 3.70 -11.20 -4.87
CA ALA A 177 4.30 -12.44 -4.38
C ALA A 177 5.32 -13.03 -5.38
N VAL A 178 5.00 -13.00 -6.67
CA VAL A 178 5.92 -13.45 -7.73
C VAL A 178 7.18 -12.59 -7.78
N VAL A 179 7.06 -11.26 -7.71
CA VAL A 179 8.22 -10.34 -7.68
C VAL A 179 9.12 -10.62 -6.47
N ILE A 180 8.54 -10.86 -5.29
CA ILE A 180 9.32 -11.21 -4.10
C ILE A 180 10.05 -12.55 -4.26
N ALA A 181 9.43 -13.53 -4.92
CA ALA A 181 10.07 -14.81 -5.23
C ALA A 181 11.22 -14.63 -6.23
N LEU A 182 11.04 -13.84 -7.29
CA LEU A 182 12.08 -13.48 -8.25
C LEU A 182 13.26 -12.80 -7.58
N ALA A 183 13.02 -11.82 -6.68
CA ALA A 183 14.08 -11.12 -5.95
C ALA A 183 14.98 -12.09 -5.15
N ARG A 184 14.39 -13.13 -4.56
CA ARG A 184 15.14 -14.19 -3.85
C ARG A 184 15.91 -15.11 -4.81
N SER A 185 15.42 -15.31 -6.01
CA SER A 185 16.03 -16.18 -7.02
C SER A 185 17.23 -15.50 -7.68
N VAL A 186 17.09 -14.23 -8.11
CA VAL A 186 18.18 -13.49 -8.78
C VAL A 186 19.35 -13.20 -7.81
N ALA A 187 19.09 -13.12 -6.51
CA ALA A 187 20.12 -12.96 -5.51
C ALA A 187 21.05 -14.18 -5.31
N LYS A 188 20.69 -15.34 -5.88
CA LYS A 188 21.45 -16.59 -5.77
C LYS A 188 22.29 -16.90 -7.01
N LYS A 189 22.14 -16.10 -8.06
CA LYS A 189 22.95 -16.21 -9.29
C LYS A 189 24.20 -15.35 -9.20
#